data_7573bed8abdde170dc7e3164c1719056
#
_entry.id   7573bed8abdde170dc7e3164c1719056
#
_cell.length_a   1.000
_cell.length_b   1.000
_cell.length_c   1.000
_cell.angle_alpha   90.00
_cell.angle_beta   90.00
_cell.angle_gamma   90.00
#
_symmetry.space_group_name_H-M   'P 1'
#
loop_
_entity.id
_entity.type
_entity.pdbx_description
1 polymer ?
#
loop_
_entity_poly.entity_id
_entity_poly.type
_entity_poly.pdbx_seq_one_letter_code
_entity_poly.pdbx_strand_id
1 'polypeptide(L)'
;MKSPDVIIYDTTLRDGAQGEHINFSAEEKLRIAHRLDDMGFHYIEGGWPGSNPKDVRFFEMAKARPLRRARLTAFGSTPKPGIRPENCRNLRALLKAGTPAVAIVGKSWGLHVTEILGIPLEENLKMIRDSIAYLKKKGKEVIFDAEHFFDGYRHNPAYAFSTLKAALEAGADRIVLCDTNGGAMPHDLNEAVRKAASVIPASQLGIHTHNDCGLAVANTLAAVQAGVVMVQGTVNGYGERCGNADLTSVIGNLQLKMGRKCLPEASLRQLTNLSYFVGEVANVRPLPFRPFVGRSAFAHKGGIHVNAVAKNPQAYEHIRPEQVGNHQRVLVSELAGKSNIDFKAKELGIDLGDRDAASRKIVREIKRLENQGFQYDAAEGSLSLLMKKITGAFREPFTLECFSVTNGKTRNNPSVCQATIKISVGDEEELTAAEGNGPVNALDNALRKALVKFYPQISEMNLVDFKVRIVEGSEGTAAKVKVLFDTRDREEMWSTIGVSENIVEASWQALVDSIQYKLSKDNVNKNDVSKI
;
A
#
# COMPACT_ATOMS: atom_id res chain seq x y z
N MET A 1 -18.66 -18.03 -17.49
CA MET A 1 -18.87 -17.04 -16.41
C MET A 1 -19.80 -15.95 -16.97
N LYS A 2 -20.74 -15.44 -16.16
CA LYS A 2 -21.52 -14.25 -16.58
C LYS A 2 -20.53 -13.08 -16.77
N SER A 3 -20.77 -12.23 -17.79
CA SER A 3 -19.96 -11.03 -18.00
C SER A 3 -19.94 -10.16 -16.74
N PRO A 4 -18.82 -9.47 -16.42
CA PRO A 4 -18.77 -8.57 -15.28
C PRO A 4 -19.72 -7.38 -15.50
N ASP A 5 -20.28 -6.85 -14.41
CA ASP A 5 -21.10 -5.62 -14.49
C ASP A 5 -20.22 -4.39 -14.73
N VAL A 6 -18.97 -4.43 -14.24
CA VAL A 6 -17.97 -3.37 -14.40
C VAL A 6 -16.62 -3.98 -14.77
N ILE A 7 -16.01 -3.43 -15.80
CA ILE A 7 -14.69 -3.82 -16.30
C ILE A 7 -13.63 -3.03 -15.54
N ILE A 8 -12.69 -3.73 -14.90
CA ILE A 8 -11.55 -3.12 -14.22
C ILE A 8 -10.35 -3.09 -15.17
N TYR A 9 -9.85 -1.89 -15.40
CA TYR A 9 -8.67 -1.59 -16.19
C TYR A 9 -7.57 -1.04 -15.28
N ASP A 10 -6.51 -1.79 -15.10
CA ASP A 10 -5.38 -1.38 -14.27
C ASP A 10 -4.33 -0.63 -15.07
N THR A 11 -3.93 0.54 -14.60
CA THR A 11 -2.84 1.35 -15.17
C THR A 11 -1.68 1.55 -14.20
N THR A 12 -1.54 0.68 -13.19
CA THR A 12 -0.45 0.75 -12.19
C THR A 12 0.93 0.75 -12.84
N LEU A 13 1.11 -0.04 -13.92
CA LEU A 13 2.41 -0.21 -14.58
C LEU A 13 2.75 0.95 -15.54
N ARG A 14 1.79 1.79 -15.92
CA ARG A 14 2.03 2.95 -16.78
C ARG A 14 1.83 4.25 -16.01
N ASP A 15 0.60 4.61 -15.66
CA ASP A 15 0.28 5.85 -14.95
C ASP A 15 0.76 5.80 -13.50
N GLY A 16 0.56 4.66 -12.84
CA GLY A 16 1.07 4.42 -11.50
C GLY A 16 2.59 4.60 -11.40
N ALA A 17 3.32 4.20 -12.44
CA ALA A 17 4.77 4.35 -12.51
C ALA A 17 5.23 5.81 -12.75
N GLN A 18 4.32 6.75 -12.98
CA GLN A 18 4.60 8.19 -13.04
C GLN A 18 4.55 8.85 -11.65
N GLY A 19 4.16 8.10 -10.61
CA GLY A 19 4.18 8.58 -9.24
C GLY A 19 5.60 8.86 -8.74
N GLU A 20 5.74 9.90 -7.92
CA GLU A 20 7.01 10.24 -7.30
C GLU A 20 7.54 9.05 -6.47
N HIS A 21 8.82 8.74 -6.58
CA HIS A 21 9.51 7.59 -5.96
C HIS A 21 9.06 6.21 -6.44
N ILE A 22 8.22 6.09 -7.47
CA ILE A 22 7.80 4.80 -8.03
C ILE A 22 8.55 4.51 -9.32
N ASN A 23 9.31 3.43 -9.31
CA ASN A 23 10.05 3.00 -10.49
C ASN A 23 10.10 1.46 -10.54
N PHE A 24 9.41 0.89 -11.51
CA PHE A 24 9.40 -0.55 -11.75
C PHE A 24 10.39 -0.94 -12.84
N SER A 25 11.18 -1.98 -12.63
CA SER A 25 11.90 -2.70 -13.70
C SER A 25 10.91 -3.45 -14.62
N ALA A 26 11.38 -3.93 -15.77
CA ALA A 26 10.53 -4.73 -16.66
C ALA A 26 10.10 -6.06 -16.02
N GLU A 27 10.96 -6.65 -15.20
CA GLU A 27 10.73 -7.87 -14.43
C GLU A 27 9.66 -7.66 -13.35
N GLU A 28 9.74 -6.55 -12.61
CA GLU A 28 8.74 -6.18 -11.61
C GLU A 28 7.38 -5.88 -12.22
N LYS A 29 7.34 -5.16 -13.36
CA LYS A 29 6.10 -4.96 -14.12
C LYS A 29 5.47 -6.31 -14.50
N LEU A 30 6.27 -7.28 -14.95
CA LEU A 30 5.77 -8.60 -15.32
C LEU A 30 5.21 -9.37 -14.11
N ARG A 31 5.88 -9.28 -12.95
CA ARG A 31 5.39 -9.89 -11.71
C ARG A 31 4.04 -9.30 -11.28
N ILE A 32 3.90 -7.98 -11.32
CA ILE A 32 2.64 -7.29 -11.00
C ILE A 32 1.56 -7.68 -12.02
N ALA A 33 1.87 -7.67 -13.33
CA ALA A 33 0.92 -8.05 -14.38
C ALA A 33 0.36 -9.45 -14.18
N HIS A 34 1.20 -10.45 -13.87
CA HIS A 34 0.73 -11.80 -13.58
C HIS A 34 -0.13 -11.86 -12.32
N ARG A 35 0.22 -11.11 -11.27
CA ARG A 35 -0.60 -11.07 -10.05
C ARG A 35 -1.99 -10.50 -10.32
N LEU A 36 -2.09 -9.44 -11.11
CA LEU A 36 -3.36 -8.85 -11.53
C LEU A 36 -4.17 -9.81 -12.42
N ASP A 37 -3.50 -10.49 -13.36
CA ASP A 37 -4.11 -11.50 -14.23
C ASP A 37 -4.71 -12.68 -13.44
N ASP A 38 -3.97 -13.20 -12.45
CA ASP A 38 -4.43 -14.27 -11.57
C ASP A 38 -5.65 -13.85 -10.74
N MET A 39 -5.72 -12.58 -10.36
CA MET A 39 -6.87 -12.00 -9.66
C MET A 39 -8.07 -11.71 -10.57
N GLY A 40 -7.91 -11.79 -11.89
CA GLY A 40 -9.00 -11.64 -12.84
C GLY A 40 -9.29 -10.20 -13.24
N PHE A 41 -8.30 -9.31 -13.18
CA PHE A 41 -8.38 -7.98 -13.80
C PHE A 41 -8.63 -8.16 -15.31
N HIS A 42 -9.40 -7.22 -15.90
CA HIS A 42 -9.82 -7.40 -17.30
C HIS A 42 -8.82 -6.81 -18.29
N TYR A 43 -8.22 -5.67 -17.93
CA TYR A 43 -7.18 -5.02 -18.74
C TYR A 43 -6.02 -4.61 -17.83
N ILE A 44 -4.81 -4.71 -18.39
CA ILE A 44 -3.57 -4.29 -17.73
C ILE A 44 -2.77 -3.45 -18.72
N GLU A 45 -2.58 -2.19 -18.39
CA GLU A 45 -1.82 -1.24 -19.20
C GLU A 45 -0.34 -1.32 -18.83
N GLY A 46 0.45 -1.93 -19.70
CA GLY A 46 1.83 -2.30 -19.40
C GLY A 46 2.85 -1.17 -19.52
N GLY A 47 2.55 -0.11 -20.27
CA GLY A 47 3.47 1.01 -20.47
C GLY A 47 3.35 1.68 -21.83
N TRP A 48 4.28 2.62 -22.10
CA TRP A 48 4.36 3.41 -23.32
C TRP A 48 5.59 3.01 -24.17
N PRO A 49 5.47 2.01 -25.06
CA PRO A 49 6.62 1.49 -25.82
C PRO A 49 7.23 2.51 -26.79
N GLY A 50 6.47 3.54 -27.20
CA GLY A 50 6.97 4.64 -28.03
C GLY A 50 7.84 5.66 -27.31
N SER A 51 7.81 5.67 -25.98
CA SER A 51 8.49 6.66 -25.14
C SER A 51 9.62 6.06 -24.29
N ASN A 52 9.50 4.80 -23.85
CA ASN A 52 10.40 4.22 -22.86
C ASN A 52 10.94 2.85 -23.30
N PRO A 53 12.28 2.67 -23.44
CA PRO A 53 12.90 1.39 -23.79
C PRO A 53 12.59 0.27 -22.77
N LYS A 54 12.44 0.59 -21.50
CA LYS A 54 12.06 -0.37 -20.45
C LYS A 54 10.68 -0.99 -20.74
N ASP A 55 9.75 -0.19 -21.25
CA ASP A 55 8.42 -0.67 -21.60
C ASP A 55 8.46 -1.56 -22.84
N VAL A 56 9.35 -1.29 -23.81
CA VAL A 56 9.60 -2.21 -24.93
C VAL A 56 10.04 -3.57 -24.42
N ARG A 57 11.03 -3.61 -23.49
CA ARG A 57 11.51 -4.86 -22.87
C ARG A 57 10.38 -5.59 -22.11
N PHE A 58 9.56 -4.86 -21.36
CA PHE A 58 8.41 -5.45 -20.68
C PHE A 58 7.47 -6.17 -21.68
N PHE A 59 7.11 -5.53 -22.79
CA PHE A 59 6.22 -6.17 -23.78
C PHE A 59 6.88 -7.38 -24.47
N GLU A 60 8.20 -7.35 -24.69
CA GLU A 60 8.94 -8.52 -25.19
C GLU A 60 8.89 -9.69 -24.21
N MET A 61 9.11 -9.43 -22.92
CA MET A 61 9.02 -10.45 -21.87
C MET A 61 7.58 -10.98 -21.72
N ALA A 62 6.57 -10.11 -21.80
CA ALA A 62 5.16 -10.50 -21.73
C ALA A 62 4.71 -11.37 -22.90
N LYS A 63 5.32 -11.23 -24.09
CA LYS A 63 5.10 -12.16 -25.22
C LYS A 63 5.61 -13.57 -24.92
N ALA A 64 6.74 -13.69 -24.23
CA ALA A 64 7.31 -14.99 -23.85
C ALA A 64 6.53 -15.64 -22.67
N ARG A 65 5.84 -14.82 -21.85
CA ARG A 65 5.02 -15.25 -20.72
C ARG A 65 3.66 -14.56 -20.79
N PRO A 66 2.75 -15.01 -21.67
CA PRO A 66 1.46 -14.34 -21.89
C PRO A 66 0.55 -14.42 -20.68
N LEU A 67 -0.26 -13.39 -20.50
CA LEU A 67 -1.35 -13.37 -19.54
C LEU A 67 -2.45 -14.35 -19.98
N ARG A 68 -3.18 -14.92 -19.03
CA ARG A 68 -4.19 -15.97 -19.30
C ARG A 68 -5.60 -15.40 -19.47
N ARG A 69 -5.91 -14.31 -18.80
CA ARG A 69 -7.26 -13.74 -18.66
C ARG A 69 -7.30 -12.27 -19.07
N ALA A 70 -6.39 -11.48 -18.54
CA ALA A 70 -6.35 -10.05 -18.77
C ALA A 70 -5.89 -9.70 -20.19
N ARG A 71 -6.48 -8.69 -20.77
CA ARG A 71 -6.02 -8.10 -22.03
C ARG A 71 -4.88 -7.13 -21.74
N LEU A 72 -3.68 -7.51 -22.14
CA LEU A 72 -2.52 -6.62 -22.06
C LEU A 72 -2.71 -5.48 -23.04
N THR A 73 -2.55 -4.23 -22.58
CA THR A 73 -2.74 -3.01 -23.36
C THR A 73 -1.45 -2.21 -23.43
N ALA A 74 -1.10 -1.74 -24.61
CA ALA A 74 -0.01 -0.78 -24.80
C ALA A 74 -0.61 0.63 -24.94
N PHE A 75 -0.01 1.60 -24.25
CA PHE A 75 -0.45 2.98 -24.22
C PHE A 75 0.35 3.85 -25.17
N GLY A 76 -0.30 4.86 -25.76
CA GLY A 76 0.33 5.87 -26.59
C GLY A 76 -0.57 7.08 -26.80
N SER A 77 -0.18 7.95 -27.75
CA SER A 77 -0.93 9.16 -28.10
C SER A 77 -1.23 9.20 -29.58
N THR A 78 -2.16 10.07 -29.98
CA THR A 78 -2.32 10.51 -31.36
C THR A 78 -0.98 11.02 -31.92
N PRO A 79 -0.76 11.00 -33.26
CA PRO A 79 0.43 11.56 -33.88
C PRO A 79 0.65 13.04 -33.54
N LYS A 80 1.85 13.55 -33.77
CA LYS A 80 2.07 15.00 -33.78
C LYS A 80 1.37 15.62 -35.00
N PRO A 81 0.97 16.90 -34.94
CA PRO A 81 0.37 17.61 -36.07
C PRO A 81 1.17 17.41 -37.38
N GLY A 82 0.44 17.25 -38.49
CA GLY A 82 1.03 17.03 -39.82
C GLY A 82 1.60 15.64 -40.07
N ILE A 83 1.65 14.74 -39.10
CA ILE A 83 2.16 13.37 -39.27
C ILE A 83 0.99 12.40 -39.55
N ARG A 84 1.05 11.67 -40.66
CA ARG A 84 0.09 10.60 -40.95
C ARG A 84 0.28 9.42 -40.01
N PRO A 85 -0.82 8.70 -39.62
CA PRO A 85 -0.74 7.56 -38.70
C PRO A 85 0.29 6.49 -39.08
N GLU A 86 0.38 6.13 -40.34
CA GLU A 86 1.34 5.14 -40.86
C GLU A 86 2.81 5.54 -40.69
N ASN A 87 3.07 6.84 -40.64
CA ASN A 87 4.41 7.41 -40.46
C ASN A 87 4.73 7.71 -38.98
N CYS A 88 3.73 7.61 -38.11
CA CYS A 88 3.89 7.92 -36.71
C CYS A 88 4.70 6.84 -35.98
N ARG A 89 5.87 7.24 -35.45
CA ARG A 89 6.75 6.36 -34.68
C ARG A 89 6.02 5.76 -33.45
N ASN A 90 5.19 6.55 -32.77
CA ASN A 90 4.45 6.12 -31.61
C ASN A 90 3.42 5.02 -31.96
N LEU A 91 2.58 5.22 -32.99
CA LEU A 91 1.60 4.20 -33.41
C LEU A 91 2.28 2.92 -33.92
N ARG A 92 3.44 3.04 -34.60
CA ARG A 92 4.24 1.87 -34.99
C ARG A 92 4.77 1.10 -33.77
N ALA A 93 5.18 1.81 -32.71
CA ALA A 93 5.63 1.17 -31.47
C ALA A 93 4.49 0.41 -30.77
N LEU A 94 3.26 0.95 -30.76
CA LEU A 94 2.07 0.26 -30.28
C LEU A 94 1.83 -1.06 -31.03
N LEU A 95 1.91 -1.03 -32.36
CA LEU A 95 1.73 -2.23 -33.17
C LEU A 95 2.85 -3.27 -32.91
N LYS A 96 4.10 -2.81 -32.77
CA LYS A 96 5.26 -3.67 -32.46
C LYS A 96 5.16 -4.31 -31.07
N ALA A 97 4.53 -3.64 -30.09
CA ALA A 97 4.28 -4.20 -28.78
C ALA A 97 3.48 -5.52 -28.84
N GLY A 98 2.67 -5.71 -29.89
CA GLY A 98 1.99 -6.98 -30.18
C GLY A 98 0.84 -7.30 -29.23
N THR A 99 0.35 -6.32 -28.47
CA THR A 99 -0.78 -6.47 -27.53
C THR A 99 -2.11 -6.60 -28.29
N PRO A 100 -3.12 -7.31 -27.74
CA PRO A 100 -4.46 -7.39 -28.33
C PRO A 100 -5.18 -6.04 -28.32
N ALA A 101 -4.98 -5.23 -27.26
CA ALA A 101 -5.57 -3.92 -27.11
C ALA A 101 -4.50 -2.82 -27.09
N VAL A 102 -4.91 -1.62 -27.49
CA VAL A 102 -4.10 -0.39 -27.40
C VAL A 102 -4.96 0.72 -26.84
N ALA A 103 -4.40 1.54 -25.94
CA ALA A 103 -5.00 2.78 -25.48
C ALA A 103 -4.27 3.95 -26.13
N ILE A 104 -5.01 4.91 -26.66
CA ILE A 104 -4.45 6.15 -27.20
C ILE A 104 -5.11 7.35 -26.57
N VAL A 105 -4.28 8.25 -26.07
CA VAL A 105 -4.73 9.54 -25.56
C VAL A 105 -4.87 10.56 -26.69
N GLY A 106 -5.98 11.30 -26.67
CA GLY A 106 -6.21 12.45 -27.57
C GLY A 106 -6.80 13.63 -26.81
N LYS A 107 -6.48 14.86 -27.26
CA LYS A 107 -6.90 16.08 -26.56
C LYS A 107 -8.40 16.33 -26.71
N SER A 108 -9.10 16.50 -25.59
CA SER A 108 -10.53 16.80 -25.57
C SER A 108 -10.86 18.18 -24.97
N TRP A 109 -9.84 18.98 -24.66
CA TRP A 109 -9.94 20.35 -24.22
C TRP A 109 -9.39 21.33 -25.26
N GLY A 110 -10.21 22.29 -25.71
CA GLY A 110 -9.84 23.26 -26.72
C GLY A 110 -8.54 24.02 -26.40
N LEU A 111 -8.32 24.42 -25.15
CA LEU A 111 -7.08 25.06 -24.69
C LEU A 111 -5.85 24.24 -25.06
N HIS A 112 -5.87 22.93 -24.79
CA HIS A 112 -4.73 22.07 -25.13
C HIS A 112 -4.50 21.95 -26.65
N VAL A 113 -5.57 22.06 -27.44
CA VAL A 113 -5.47 21.98 -28.90
C VAL A 113 -4.92 23.28 -29.48
N THR A 114 -5.47 24.43 -29.07
CA THR A 114 -5.11 25.72 -29.65
C THR A 114 -3.83 26.31 -29.09
N GLU A 115 -3.54 26.12 -27.79
CA GLU A 115 -2.40 26.75 -27.14
C GLU A 115 -1.19 25.80 -26.97
N ILE A 116 -1.43 24.50 -26.75
CA ILE A 116 -0.34 23.55 -26.52
C ILE A 116 0.07 22.86 -27.83
N LEU A 117 -0.92 22.36 -28.63
CA LEU A 117 -0.61 21.76 -29.94
C LEU A 117 -0.46 22.83 -31.04
N GLY A 118 -1.05 24.01 -30.87
CA GLY A 118 -1.00 25.11 -31.83
C GLY A 118 -1.73 24.82 -33.16
N ILE A 119 -2.84 24.05 -33.09
CA ILE A 119 -3.60 23.64 -34.28
C ILE A 119 -5.09 23.99 -34.19
N PRO A 120 -5.79 24.05 -35.32
CA PRO A 120 -7.24 24.18 -35.32
C PRO A 120 -7.94 22.98 -34.67
N LEU A 121 -9.12 23.22 -34.07
CA LEU A 121 -9.91 22.16 -33.42
C LEU A 121 -10.26 21.01 -34.37
N GLU A 122 -10.59 21.32 -35.64
CA GLU A 122 -10.91 20.33 -36.66
C GLU A 122 -9.75 19.41 -37.01
N GLU A 123 -8.53 19.93 -37.00
CA GLU A 123 -7.33 19.10 -37.23
C GLU A 123 -7.16 18.06 -36.13
N ASN A 124 -7.37 18.43 -34.87
CA ASN A 124 -7.33 17.48 -33.77
C ASN A 124 -8.43 16.40 -33.90
N LEU A 125 -9.66 16.76 -34.30
CA LEU A 125 -10.71 15.78 -34.56
C LEU A 125 -10.30 14.80 -35.68
N LYS A 126 -9.66 15.31 -36.75
CA LYS A 126 -9.10 14.47 -37.81
C LYS A 126 -8.01 13.54 -37.30
N MET A 127 -7.09 14.04 -36.49
CA MET A 127 -6.02 13.23 -35.87
C MET A 127 -6.58 12.08 -35.02
N ILE A 128 -7.63 12.33 -34.26
CA ILE A 128 -8.33 11.31 -33.45
C ILE A 128 -8.93 10.24 -34.39
N ARG A 129 -9.74 10.65 -35.39
CA ARG A 129 -10.36 9.73 -36.35
C ARG A 129 -9.34 8.87 -37.09
N ASP A 130 -8.33 9.52 -37.68
CA ASP A 130 -7.33 8.83 -38.52
C ASP A 130 -6.51 7.82 -37.69
N SER A 131 -6.17 8.17 -36.44
CA SER A 131 -5.40 7.28 -35.53
C SER A 131 -6.20 6.03 -35.16
N ILE A 132 -7.44 6.19 -34.75
CA ILE A 132 -8.32 5.10 -34.36
C ILE A 132 -8.58 4.19 -35.56
N ALA A 133 -9.00 4.76 -36.71
CA ALA A 133 -9.26 4.01 -37.92
C ALA A 133 -8.02 3.21 -38.41
N TYR A 134 -6.83 3.80 -38.30
CA TYR A 134 -5.58 3.13 -38.63
C TYR A 134 -5.33 1.91 -37.73
N LEU A 135 -5.46 2.06 -36.40
CA LEU A 135 -5.26 0.97 -35.44
C LEU A 135 -6.34 -0.12 -35.57
N LYS A 136 -7.59 0.26 -35.81
CA LYS A 136 -8.68 -0.67 -36.11
C LYS A 136 -8.40 -1.49 -37.38
N LYS A 137 -7.93 -0.84 -38.45
CA LYS A 137 -7.52 -1.52 -39.70
C LYS A 137 -6.38 -2.53 -39.47
N LYS A 138 -5.56 -2.33 -38.41
CA LYS A 138 -4.50 -3.25 -37.99
C LYS A 138 -5.00 -4.36 -37.03
N GLY A 139 -6.30 -4.48 -36.85
CA GLY A 139 -6.94 -5.52 -36.02
C GLY A 139 -6.80 -5.31 -34.51
N LYS A 140 -6.53 -4.09 -34.07
CA LYS A 140 -6.45 -3.80 -32.64
C LYS A 140 -7.81 -3.48 -32.04
N GLU A 141 -8.02 -3.90 -30.79
CA GLU A 141 -9.00 -3.29 -29.93
C GLU A 141 -8.46 -1.91 -29.51
N VAL A 142 -9.24 -0.84 -29.72
CA VAL A 142 -8.80 0.53 -29.50
C VAL A 142 -9.61 1.16 -28.38
N ILE A 143 -8.90 1.62 -27.35
CA ILE A 143 -9.43 2.40 -26.23
C ILE A 143 -8.97 3.83 -26.46
N PHE A 144 -9.94 4.75 -26.51
CA PHE A 144 -9.66 6.18 -26.66
C PHE A 144 -9.81 6.87 -25.29
N ASP A 145 -8.72 7.41 -24.77
CA ASP A 145 -8.70 8.22 -23.58
C ASP A 145 -8.89 9.69 -23.94
N ALA A 146 -10.08 10.23 -23.65
CA ALA A 146 -10.45 11.61 -23.90
C ALA A 146 -9.80 12.53 -22.84
N GLU A 147 -8.54 12.89 -23.06
CA GLU A 147 -7.72 13.62 -22.09
C GLU A 147 -8.30 15.01 -21.80
N HIS A 148 -8.39 15.37 -20.51
CA HIS A 148 -9.02 16.61 -20.04
C HIS A 148 -10.48 16.78 -20.47
N PHE A 149 -11.23 15.69 -20.59
CA PHE A 149 -12.63 15.76 -21.04
C PHE A 149 -13.48 16.68 -20.16
N PHE A 150 -13.35 16.59 -18.84
CA PHE A 150 -14.17 17.38 -17.91
C PHE A 150 -13.80 18.86 -17.93
N ASP A 151 -12.52 19.21 -18.09
CA ASP A 151 -12.10 20.60 -18.32
C ASP A 151 -12.63 21.12 -19.66
N GLY A 152 -12.49 20.32 -20.70
CA GLY A 152 -13.01 20.62 -22.03
C GLY A 152 -14.52 20.82 -22.04
N TYR A 153 -15.25 19.92 -21.38
CA TYR A 153 -16.70 20.00 -21.24
C TYR A 153 -17.15 21.29 -20.52
N ARG A 154 -16.46 21.67 -19.45
CA ARG A 154 -16.76 22.90 -18.71
C ARG A 154 -16.61 24.15 -19.57
N HIS A 155 -15.59 24.20 -20.43
CA HIS A 155 -15.27 25.37 -21.25
C HIS A 155 -15.99 25.38 -22.59
N ASN A 156 -16.10 24.25 -23.27
CA ASN A 156 -16.77 24.10 -24.57
C ASN A 156 -17.36 22.68 -24.69
N PRO A 157 -18.58 22.46 -24.17
CA PRO A 157 -19.26 21.18 -24.24
C PRO A 157 -19.36 20.61 -25.67
N ALA A 158 -19.67 21.47 -26.64
CA ALA A 158 -19.87 21.07 -28.03
C ALA A 158 -18.59 20.45 -28.62
N TYR A 159 -17.45 21.08 -28.38
CA TYR A 159 -16.17 20.56 -28.83
C TYR A 159 -15.76 19.26 -28.09
N ALA A 160 -15.89 19.22 -26.76
CA ALA A 160 -15.60 18.02 -25.98
C ALA A 160 -16.41 16.80 -26.49
N PHE A 161 -17.70 16.97 -26.77
CA PHE A 161 -18.51 15.93 -27.40
C PHE A 161 -18.10 15.59 -28.82
N SER A 162 -17.60 16.54 -29.61
CA SER A 162 -17.12 16.30 -30.96
C SER A 162 -15.91 15.33 -30.95
N THR A 163 -15.05 15.40 -29.92
CA THR A 163 -13.94 14.45 -29.78
C THR A 163 -14.42 13.03 -29.50
N LEU A 164 -15.45 12.86 -28.66
CA LEU A 164 -16.04 11.55 -28.39
C LEU A 164 -16.73 10.97 -29.63
N LYS A 165 -17.47 11.79 -30.38
CA LYS A 165 -18.10 11.38 -31.63
C LYS A 165 -17.07 10.97 -32.68
N ALA A 166 -16.00 11.75 -32.84
CA ALA A 166 -14.91 11.44 -33.74
C ALA A 166 -14.27 10.06 -33.42
N ALA A 167 -14.11 9.76 -32.13
CA ALA A 167 -13.60 8.46 -31.69
C ALA A 167 -14.60 7.31 -31.95
N LEU A 168 -15.88 7.54 -31.66
CA LEU A 168 -16.94 6.55 -31.88
C LEU A 168 -17.07 6.20 -33.38
N GLU A 169 -17.18 7.21 -34.24
CA GLU A 169 -17.32 7.05 -35.70
C GLU A 169 -16.11 6.36 -36.34
N ALA A 170 -14.92 6.57 -35.77
CA ALA A 170 -13.70 5.89 -36.21
C ALA A 170 -13.59 4.43 -35.72
N GLY A 171 -14.55 3.98 -34.90
CA GLY A 171 -14.66 2.60 -34.44
C GLY A 171 -13.90 2.29 -33.16
N ALA A 172 -13.69 3.26 -32.24
CA ALA A 172 -13.15 2.97 -30.92
C ALA A 172 -14.03 1.95 -30.18
N ASP A 173 -13.42 0.95 -29.57
CA ASP A 173 -14.15 -0.07 -28.82
C ASP A 173 -14.57 0.44 -27.43
N ARG A 174 -13.75 1.36 -26.86
CA ARG A 174 -14.02 2.04 -25.60
C ARG A 174 -13.65 3.52 -25.71
N ILE A 175 -14.40 4.36 -25.01
CA ILE A 175 -14.18 5.81 -24.91
C ILE A 175 -14.17 6.14 -23.43
N VAL A 176 -13.02 6.58 -22.92
CA VAL A 176 -12.77 6.84 -21.50
C VAL A 176 -12.77 8.35 -21.26
N LEU A 177 -13.63 8.81 -20.38
CA LEU A 177 -13.70 10.21 -19.97
C LEU A 177 -12.65 10.46 -18.89
N CYS A 178 -11.69 11.35 -19.15
CA CYS A 178 -10.55 11.56 -18.24
C CYS A 178 -10.74 12.87 -17.44
N ASP A 179 -10.75 12.76 -16.11
CA ASP A 179 -10.52 13.86 -15.17
C ASP A 179 -9.02 13.99 -14.91
N THR A 180 -8.30 14.48 -15.92
CA THR A 180 -6.83 14.48 -15.96
C THR A 180 -6.23 15.41 -14.90
N ASN A 181 -6.92 16.54 -14.59
CA ASN A 181 -6.51 17.46 -13.54
C ASN A 181 -6.98 17.02 -12.13
N GLY A 182 -7.84 16.00 -12.03
CA GLY A 182 -8.40 15.55 -10.75
C GLY A 182 -9.24 16.61 -10.05
N GLY A 183 -9.76 17.59 -10.82
CA GLY A 183 -10.47 18.76 -10.31
C GLY A 183 -11.99 18.74 -10.49
N ALA A 184 -12.56 17.68 -11.06
CA ALA A 184 -13.99 17.58 -11.26
C ALA A 184 -14.73 17.29 -9.94
N MET A 185 -15.78 18.08 -9.65
CA MET A 185 -16.66 17.80 -8.53
C MET A 185 -17.64 16.68 -8.89
N PRO A 186 -18.03 15.79 -7.93
CA PRO A 186 -18.89 14.63 -8.22
C PRO A 186 -20.21 14.98 -8.89
N HIS A 187 -20.80 16.11 -8.55
CA HIS A 187 -22.04 16.58 -9.17
C HIS A 187 -21.84 16.92 -10.65
N ASP A 188 -20.82 17.75 -10.97
CA ASP A 188 -20.52 18.19 -12.33
C ASP A 188 -20.08 17.02 -13.20
N LEU A 189 -19.26 16.13 -12.64
CA LEU A 189 -18.84 14.89 -13.31
C LEU A 189 -20.03 14.00 -13.64
N ASN A 190 -20.95 13.79 -12.70
CA ASN A 190 -22.15 12.97 -12.93
C ASN A 190 -23.02 13.52 -14.05
N GLU A 191 -23.23 14.85 -14.11
CA GLU A 191 -23.97 15.51 -15.18
C GLU A 191 -23.30 15.28 -16.54
N ALA A 192 -22.00 15.54 -16.64
CA ALA A 192 -21.24 15.35 -17.88
C ALA A 192 -21.26 13.88 -18.36
N VAL A 193 -21.11 12.92 -17.43
CA VAL A 193 -21.19 11.48 -17.75
C VAL A 193 -22.58 11.08 -18.25
N ARG A 194 -23.66 11.55 -17.61
CA ARG A 194 -25.04 11.29 -18.07
C ARG A 194 -25.27 11.81 -19.49
N LYS A 195 -24.77 13.02 -19.80
CA LYS A 195 -24.83 13.56 -21.15
C LYS A 195 -23.99 12.74 -22.13
N ALA A 196 -22.79 12.28 -21.74
CA ALA A 196 -21.99 11.39 -22.56
C ALA A 196 -22.71 10.05 -22.83
N ALA A 197 -23.37 9.48 -21.83
CA ALA A 197 -24.15 8.24 -21.96
C ALA A 197 -25.37 8.37 -22.88
N SER A 198 -25.85 9.57 -23.19
CA SER A 198 -26.91 9.80 -24.21
C SER A 198 -26.37 9.78 -25.64
N VAL A 199 -25.05 9.88 -25.82
CA VAL A 199 -24.41 9.95 -27.15
C VAL A 199 -23.57 8.70 -27.43
N ILE A 200 -22.90 8.18 -26.44
CA ILE A 200 -22.02 7.00 -26.51
C ILE A 200 -22.74 5.81 -25.88
N PRO A 201 -22.76 4.63 -26.53
CA PRO A 201 -23.33 3.43 -25.92
C PRO A 201 -22.70 3.14 -24.56
N ALA A 202 -23.52 2.87 -23.55
CA ALA A 202 -23.03 2.60 -22.19
C ALA A 202 -21.96 1.47 -22.17
N SER A 203 -22.12 0.46 -23.02
CA SER A 203 -21.15 -0.64 -23.17
C SER A 203 -19.76 -0.18 -23.64
N GLN A 204 -19.61 1.04 -24.13
CA GLN A 204 -18.34 1.60 -24.61
C GLN A 204 -17.77 2.70 -23.71
N LEU A 205 -18.52 3.15 -22.67
CA LEU A 205 -18.06 4.21 -21.79
C LEU A 205 -17.13 3.72 -20.68
N GLY A 206 -16.05 4.47 -20.49
CA GLY A 206 -15.10 4.34 -19.40
C GLY A 206 -14.89 5.64 -18.63
N ILE A 207 -14.24 5.53 -17.47
CA ILE A 207 -13.86 6.65 -16.62
C ILE A 207 -12.41 6.48 -16.14
N HIS A 208 -11.66 7.56 -16.14
CA HIS A 208 -10.33 7.69 -15.57
C HIS A 208 -10.26 8.96 -14.74
N THR A 209 -9.91 8.86 -13.45
CA THR A 209 -9.91 10.02 -12.56
C THR A 209 -8.61 10.12 -11.77
N HIS A 210 -8.04 11.34 -11.72
CA HIS A 210 -6.95 11.68 -10.79
C HIS A 210 -7.49 12.19 -9.45
N ASN A 211 -6.63 12.21 -8.43
CA ASN A 211 -7.04 12.37 -7.04
C ASN A 211 -6.63 13.73 -6.43
N ASP A 212 -6.41 14.76 -7.24
CA ASP A 212 -5.88 16.05 -6.79
C ASP A 212 -6.81 16.76 -5.80
N CYS A 213 -8.11 16.59 -5.94
CA CYS A 213 -9.11 17.07 -4.96
C CYS A 213 -9.51 16.01 -3.91
N GLY A 214 -8.85 14.83 -3.86
CA GLY A 214 -9.22 13.75 -2.95
C GLY A 214 -10.52 13.02 -3.34
N LEU A 215 -11.02 13.19 -4.58
CA LEU A 215 -12.34 12.74 -5.01
C LEU A 215 -12.32 11.61 -6.05
N ALA A 216 -11.16 11.11 -6.45
CA ALA A 216 -11.04 10.15 -7.55
C ALA A 216 -11.93 8.91 -7.37
N VAL A 217 -11.93 8.30 -6.19
CA VAL A 217 -12.77 7.12 -5.90
C VAL A 217 -14.27 7.51 -5.98
N ALA A 218 -14.66 8.61 -5.35
CA ALA A 218 -16.05 9.07 -5.35
C ALA A 218 -16.54 9.38 -6.77
N ASN A 219 -15.73 10.06 -7.57
CA ASN A 219 -15.99 10.39 -8.96
C ASN A 219 -16.13 9.13 -9.83
N THR A 220 -15.25 8.16 -9.65
CA THR A 220 -15.32 6.85 -10.33
C THR A 220 -16.63 6.13 -10.02
N LEU A 221 -17.03 6.07 -8.74
CA LEU A 221 -18.29 5.42 -8.34
C LEU A 221 -19.51 6.16 -8.87
N ALA A 222 -19.50 7.51 -8.86
CA ALA A 222 -20.56 8.33 -9.43
C ALA A 222 -20.71 8.10 -10.95
N ALA A 223 -19.59 7.96 -11.67
CA ALA A 223 -19.59 7.63 -13.09
C ALA A 223 -20.22 6.25 -13.37
N VAL A 224 -19.91 5.24 -12.56
CA VAL A 224 -20.54 3.91 -12.68
C VAL A 224 -22.04 3.98 -12.42
N GLN A 225 -22.49 4.77 -11.43
CA GLN A 225 -23.93 5.01 -11.20
C GLN A 225 -24.59 5.70 -12.37
N ALA A 226 -23.87 6.56 -13.09
CA ALA A 226 -24.35 7.24 -14.30
C ALA A 226 -24.32 6.39 -15.57
N GLY A 227 -23.84 5.11 -15.50
CA GLY A 227 -23.89 4.16 -16.61
C GLY A 227 -22.54 3.79 -17.22
N VAL A 228 -21.42 4.25 -16.68
CA VAL A 228 -20.09 3.81 -17.12
C VAL A 228 -19.86 2.34 -16.76
N VAL A 229 -19.26 1.58 -17.68
CA VAL A 229 -18.99 0.13 -17.51
C VAL A 229 -17.51 -0.22 -17.40
N MET A 230 -16.59 0.70 -17.72
CA MET A 230 -15.15 0.49 -17.58
C MET A 230 -14.56 1.51 -16.61
N VAL A 231 -13.78 1.06 -15.66
CA VAL A 231 -13.10 1.89 -14.67
C VAL A 231 -11.61 1.72 -14.82
N GLN A 232 -10.89 2.82 -15.06
CA GLN A 232 -9.44 2.88 -15.01
C GLN A 232 -8.96 3.40 -13.65
N GLY A 233 -7.82 2.91 -13.19
CA GLY A 233 -7.18 3.36 -11.96
C GLY A 233 -5.94 2.53 -11.66
N THR A 234 -5.37 2.72 -10.48
CA THR A 234 -4.15 2.04 -10.08
C THR A 234 -4.32 1.34 -8.73
N VAL A 235 -3.63 0.23 -8.54
CA VAL A 235 -3.52 -0.37 -7.20
C VAL A 235 -2.83 0.64 -6.29
N ASN A 236 -3.40 0.86 -5.12
CA ASN A 236 -2.93 1.84 -4.14
C ASN A 236 -3.05 3.32 -4.56
N GLY A 237 -3.74 3.62 -5.65
CA GLY A 237 -3.93 5.00 -6.10
C GLY A 237 -2.63 5.67 -6.58
N TYR A 238 -1.62 4.90 -6.97
CA TYR A 238 -0.36 5.47 -7.47
C TYR A 238 -0.57 6.28 -8.75
N GLY A 239 0.30 7.27 -9.01
CA GLY A 239 0.26 8.12 -10.20
C GLY A 239 0.84 9.50 -9.99
N GLU A 240 0.84 10.29 -11.04
CA GLU A 240 1.32 11.68 -10.99
C GLU A 240 0.58 12.51 -9.94
N ARG A 241 1.30 13.46 -9.35
CA ARG A 241 0.78 14.41 -8.35
C ARG A 241 0.16 13.67 -7.15
N CYS A 242 -1.18 13.75 -6.98
CA CYS A 242 -1.91 13.08 -5.88
C CYS A 242 -2.40 11.67 -6.24
N GLY A 243 -2.02 11.16 -7.41
CA GLY A 243 -2.32 9.81 -7.88
C GLY A 243 -3.64 9.66 -8.62
N ASN A 244 -4.03 8.42 -8.85
CA ASN A 244 -5.22 7.97 -9.55
C ASN A 244 -6.32 7.50 -8.58
N ALA A 245 -7.47 7.12 -9.11
CA ALA A 245 -8.45 6.34 -8.36
C ALA A 245 -7.82 5.06 -7.83
N ASP A 246 -7.86 4.87 -6.50
CA ASP A 246 -7.36 3.66 -5.85
C ASP A 246 -8.28 2.47 -6.14
N LEU A 247 -7.84 1.55 -6.99
CA LEU A 247 -8.61 0.37 -7.37
C LEU A 247 -8.95 -0.54 -6.19
N THR A 248 -8.16 -0.55 -5.12
CA THR A 248 -8.50 -1.33 -3.93
C THR A 248 -9.76 -0.80 -3.26
N SER A 249 -9.91 0.53 -3.20
CA SER A 249 -11.09 1.20 -2.68
C SER A 249 -12.27 1.12 -3.66
N VAL A 250 -12.01 1.30 -4.96
CA VAL A 250 -13.04 1.23 -6.01
C VAL A 250 -13.68 -0.16 -6.05
N ILE A 251 -12.88 -1.23 -6.13
CA ILE A 251 -13.34 -2.62 -6.18
C ILE A 251 -14.13 -2.98 -4.93
N GLY A 252 -13.63 -2.61 -3.73
CA GLY A 252 -14.32 -2.83 -2.48
C GLY A 252 -15.71 -2.18 -2.45
N ASN A 253 -15.82 -0.94 -2.89
CA ASN A 253 -17.09 -0.23 -2.97
C ASN A 253 -18.04 -0.82 -4.03
N LEU A 254 -17.54 -1.10 -5.24
CA LEU A 254 -18.36 -1.68 -6.31
C LEU A 254 -18.99 -3.00 -5.87
N GLN A 255 -18.22 -3.93 -5.31
CA GLN A 255 -18.72 -5.26 -4.97
C GLN A 255 -19.49 -5.31 -3.66
N LEU A 256 -18.99 -4.67 -2.60
CA LEU A 256 -19.53 -4.81 -1.25
C LEU A 256 -20.59 -3.76 -0.90
N LYS A 257 -20.63 -2.61 -1.59
CA LYS A 257 -21.59 -1.54 -1.32
C LYS A 257 -22.60 -1.34 -2.45
N MET A 258 -22.16 -1.46 -3.70
CA MET A 258 -23.03 -1.22 -4.85
C MET A 258 -23.57 -2.52 -5.49
N GLY A 259 -23.11 -3.70 -5.04
CA GLY A 259 -23.53 -5.00 -5.59
C GLY A 259 -23.12 -5.22 -7.05
N ARG A 260 -22.14 -4.47 -7.56
CA ARG A 260 -21.63 -4.56 -8.92
C ARG A 260 -20.49 -5.57 -9.01
N LYS A 261 -20.65 -6.61 -9.79
CA LYS A 261 -19.60 -7.63 -9.98
C LYS A 261 -18.50 -7.11 -10.88
N CYS A 262 -17.26 -7.11 -10.37
CA CYS A 262 -16.08 -6.73 -11.15
C CYS A 262 -14.95 -7.77 -11.08
N LEU A 263 -14.68 -8.38 -9.93
CA LEU A 263 -13.71 -9.47 -9.80
C LEU A 263 -14.35 -10.73 -9.21
N PRO A 264 -13.72 -11.92 -9.37
CA PRO A 264 -14.13 -13.12 -8.65
C PRO A 264 -14.12 -12.90 -7.14
N GLU A 265 -15.05 -13.49 -6.40
CA GLU A 265 -15.16 -13.33 -4.94
C GLU A 265 -13.88 -13.80 -4.20
N ALA A 266 -13.26 -14.88 -4.68
CA ALA A 266 -11.98 -15.35 -4.14
C ALA A 266 -10.86 -14.30 -4.30
N SER A 267 -10.88 -13.52 -5.37
CA SER A 267 -9.91 -12.45 -5.63
C SER A 267 -10.15 -11.24 -4.72
N LEU A 268 -11.40 -10.95 -4.37
CA LEU A 268 -11.72 -9.89 -3.43
C LEU A 268 -11.04 -10.14 -2.06
N ARG A 269 -11.03 -11.39 -1.59
CA ARG A 269 -10.33 -11.79 -0.35
C ARG A 269 -8.80 -11.68 -0.43
N GLN A 270 -8.24 -11.42 -1.61
CA GLN A 270 -6.81 -11.18 -1.81
C GLN A 270 -6.45 -9.70 -1.97
N LEU A 271 -7.43 -8.79 -1.82
CA LEU A 271 -7.26 -7.38 -2.12
C LEU A 271 -6.22 -6.72 -1.21
N THR A 272 -6.23 -7.03 0.07
CA THR A 272 -5.21 -6.59 1.04
C THR A 272 -3.82 -7.09 0.65
N ASN A 273 -3.70 -8.37 0.31
CA ASN A 273 -2.43 -8.97 -0.12
C ASN A 273 -1.91 -8.32 -1.41
N LEU A 274 -2.80 -8.02 -2.39
CA LEU A 274 -2.42 -7.29 -3.59
C LEU A 274 -1.86 -5.90 -3.28
N SER A 275 -2.54 -5.15 -2.41
CA SER A 275 -2.10 -3.81 -1.99
C SER A 275 -0.68 -3.84 -1.40
N TYR A 276 -0.42 -4.76 -0.49
CA TYR A 276 0.90 -4.93 0.13
C TYR A 276 1.96 -5.40 -0.87
N PHE A 277 1.63 -6.38 -1.70
CA PHE A 277 2.54 -6.89 -2.73
C PHE A 277 2.99 -5.79 -3.71
N VAL A 278 2.05 -4.98 -4.21
CA VAL A 278 2.40 -3.86 -5.11
C VAL A 278 3.19 -2.79 -4.37
N GLY A 279 2.88 -2.51 -3.10
CA GLY A 279 3.67 -1.61 -2.26
C GLY A 279 5.11 -2.09 -2.05
N GLU A 280 5.29 -3.37 -1.77
CA GLU A 280 6.62 -3.99 -1.61
C GLU A 280 7.43 -3.89 -2.92
N VAL A 281 6.83 -4.25 -4.06
CA VAL A 281 7.51 -4.16 -5.36
C VAL A 281 7.84 -2.72 -5.73
N ALA A 282 6.97 -1.76 -5.39
CA ALA A 282 7.20 -0.33 -5.59
C ALA A 282 8.22 0.28 -4.60
N ASN A 283 8.66 -0.49 -3.60
CA ASN A 283 9.44 0.00 -2.46
C ASN A 283 8.78 1.22 -1.75
N VAL A 284 7.45 1.23 -1.73
CA VAL A 284 6.63 2.26 -1.07
C VAL A 284 5.97 1.66 0.15
N ARG A 285 6.20 2.25 1.32
CA ARG A 285 5.58 1.79 2.56
C ARG A 285 4.05 1.88 2.45
N PRO A 286 3.31 0.78 2.70
CA PRO A 286 1.85 0.81 2.66
C PRO A 286 1.28 1.84 3.65
N LEU A 287 0.34 2.66 3.19
CA LEU A 287 -0.35 3.61 4.06
C LEU A 287 -1.28 2.86 5.02
N PRO A 288 -1.08 2.96 6.35
CA PRO A 288 -1.87 2.19 7.31
C PRO A 288 -3.36 2.55 7.28
N PHE A 289 -3.71 3.78 6.91
CA PHE A 289 -5.09 4.29 6.88
C PHE A 289 -5.79 4.09 5.54
N ARG A 290 -5.23 3.33 4.60
CA ARG A 290 -5.85 3.07 3.32
C ARG A 290 -7.18 2.35 3.52
N PRO A 291 -8.30 2.84 2.95
CA PRO A 291 -9.60 2.19 3.08
C PRO A 291 -9.55 0.72 2.62
N PHE A 292 -10.30 -0.14 3.28
CA PHE A 292 -10.40 -1.59 3.07
C PHE A 292 -9.13 -2.40 3.36
N VAL A 293 -7.97 -1.98 2.88
CA VAL A 293 -6.75 -2.81 2.84
C VAL A 293 -5.65 -2.35 3.81
N GLY A 294 -5.73 -1.14 4.33
CA GLY A 294 -4.75 -0.63 5.28
C GLY A 294 -4.80 -1.34 6.63
N ARG A 295 -3.66 -1.39 7.33
CA ARG A 295 -3.54 -2.03 8.66
C ARG A 295 -4.51 -1.43 9.68
N SER A 296 -4.87 -0.15 9.55
CA SER A 296 -5.76 0.57 10.46
C SER A 296 -7.23 0.58 10.03
N ALA A 297 -7.56 0.02 8.84
CA ALA A 297 -8.92 0.09 8.29
C ALA A 297 -9.98 -0.53 9.20
N PHE A 298 -9.61 -1.54 10.00
CA PHE A 298 -10.48 -2.23 10.96
C PHE A 298 -9.84 -2.28 12.36
N ALA A 299 -9.13 -1.21 12.73
CA ALA A 299 -8.50 -1.09 14.03
C ALA A 299 -9.36 -0.24 14.98
N HIS A 300 -9.66 -0.78 16.16
CA HIS A 300 -10.47 -0.13 17.17
C HIS A 300 -9.62 0.18 18.41
N LYS A 301 -9.56 1.45 18.81
CA LYS A 301 -8.76 1.94 19.94
C LYS A 301 -9.61 2.30 21.15
N GLY A 302 -10.73 2.98 20.95
CA GLY A 302 -11.59 3.47 22.03
C GLY A 302 -12.34 2.34 22.76
N GLY A 303 -12.33 2.32 24.09
CA GLY A 303 -12.94 1.26 24.91
C GLY A 303 -14.43 1.02 24.63
N ILE A 304 -15.20 2.08 24.35
CA ILE A 304 -16.63 1.98 23.99
C ILE A 304 -16.79 1.25 22.64
N HIS A 305 -15.97 1.59 21.65
CA HIS A 305 -15.99 0.95 20.34
C HIS A 305 -15.63 -0.54 20.45
N VAL A 306 -14.57 -0.86 21.19
CA VAL A 306 -14.12 -2.25 21.38
C VAL A 306 -15.19 -3.07 22.08
N ASN A 307 -15.85 -2.53 23.12
CA ASN A 307 -16.94 -3.22 23.79
C ASN A 307 -18.12 -3.50 22.85
N ALA A 308 -18.48 -2.55 22.00
CA ALA A 308 -19.57 -2.73 21.04
C ALA A 308 -19.22 -3.74 19.94
N VAL A 309 -18.01 -3.64 19.36
CA VAL A 309 -17.51 -4.57 18.33
C VAL A 309 -17.39 -6.00 18.87
N ALA A 310 -16.94 -6.16 20.12
CA ALA A 310 -16.88 -7.48 20.76
C ALA A 310 -18.26 -8.15 20.91
N LYS A 311 -19.35 -7.36 21.00
CA LYS A 311 -20.73 -7.86 21.03
C LYS A 311 -21.29 -8.08 19.64
N ASN A 312 -21.07 -7.13 18.74
CA ASN A 312 -21.48 -7.20 17.35
C ASN A 312 -20.57 -6.33 16.48
N PRO A 313 -19.73 -6.94 15.61
CA PRO A 313 -18.83 -6.20 14.71
C PRO A 313 -19.54 -5.15 13.84
N GLN A 314 -20.78 -5.41 13.41
CA GLN A 314 -21.57 -4.50 12.57
C GLN A 314 -21.84 -3.13 13.22
N ALA A 315 -21.64 -3.01 14.55
CA ALA A 315 -21.82 -1.73 15.25
C ALA A 315 -20.81 -0.66 14.79
N TYR A 316 -19.61 -1.06 14.34
CA TYR A 316 -18.55 -0.14 13.91
C TYR A 316 -17.78 -0.59 12.66
N GLU A 317 -18.10 -1.76 12.10
CA GLU A 317 -17.47 -2.25 10.88
C GLU A 317 -18.48 -2.25 9.74
N HIS A 318 -18.15 -1.51 8.71
CA HIS A 318 -19.03 -1.33 7.55
C HIS A 318 -19.07 -2.54 6.61
N ILE A 319 -18.15 -3.48 6.76
CA ILE A 319 -18.04 -4.80 6.11
C ILE A 319 -17.34 -5.77 7.08
N ARG A 320 -17.36 -7.06 6.78
CA ARG A 320 -16.46 -8.02 7.43
C ARG A 320 -15.06 -7.89 6.84
N PRO A 321 -14.01 -7.67 7.66
CA PRO A 321 -12.64 -7.47 7.17
C PRO A 321 -12.13 -8.60 6.27
N GLU A 322 -12.52 -9.84 6.55
CA GLU A 322 -12.08 -11.04 5.81
C GLU A 322 -12.58 -11.04 4.34
N GLN A 323 -13.63 -10.27 4.04
CA GLN A 323 -14.13 -10.14 2.66
C GLN A 323 -13.10 -9.50 1.73
N VAL A 324 -12.19 -8.71 2.28
CA VAL A 324 -11.08 -8.05 1.54
C VAL A 324 -9.70 -8.59 1.94
N GLY A 325 -9.65 -9.68 2.71
CA GLY A 325 -8.42 -10.29 3.20
C GLY A 325 -7.72 -9.49 4.30
N ASN A 326 -8.47 -8.63 4.98
CA ASN A 326 -8.01 -7.90 6.17
C ASN A 326 -8.54 -8.58 7.44
N HIS A 327 -8.21 -8.07 8.60
CA HIS A 327 -8.67 -8.58 9.89
C HIS A 327 -8.96 -7.44 10.87
N GLN A 328 -9.88 -7.71 11.78
CA GLN A 328 -10.17 -6.82 12.90
C GLN A 328 -8.97 -6.74 13.85
N ARG A 329 -8.69 -5.55 14.33
CA ARG A 329 -7.61 -5.33 15.32
C ARG A 329 -8.12 -4.48 16.47
N VAL A 330 -7.76 -4.87 17.68
CA VAL A 330 -7.99 -4.07 18.89
C VAL A 330 -6.66 -3.49 19.33
N LEU A 331 -6.61 -2.17 19.42
CA LEU A 331 -5.45 -1.43 19.88
C LEU A 331 -5.60 -1.13 21.38
N VAL A 332 -4.48 -1.13 22.08
CA VAL A 332 -4.43 -0.84 23.51
C VAL A 332 -3.58 0.42 23.72
N SER A 333 -4.14 1.39 24.45
CA SER A 333 -3.49 2.67 24.79
C SER A 333 -4.09 3.21 26.09
N GLU A 334 -3.75 4.45 26.45
CA GLU A 334 -4.34 5.17 27.59
C GLU A 334 -5.87 5.27 27.53
N LEU A 335 -6.44 5.20 26.31
CA LEU A 335 -7.90 5.20 26.08
C LEU A 335 -8.52 3.82 26.22
N ALA A 336 -7.70 2.77 26.45
CA ALA A 336 -8.18 1.41 26.58
C ALA A 336 -8.98 1.23 27.88
N GLY A 337 -10.08 0.50 27.73
CA GLY A 337 -10.86 -0.02 28.87
C GLY A 337 -10.54 -1.50 29.13
N LYS A 338 -11.24 -2.09 30.10
CA LYS A 338 -11.16 -3.52 30.42
C LYS A 338 -11.38 -4.40 29.18
N SER A 339 -12.37 -4.07 28.34
CA SER A 339 -12.71 -4.85 27.15
C SER A 339 -11.56 -4.95 26.13
N ASN A 340 -10.71 -3.91 26.02
CA ASN A 340 -9.53 -3.95 25.16
C ASN A 340 -8.52 -4.97 25.68
N ILE A 341 -8.30 -5.00 26.99
CA ILE A 341 -7.36 -5.94 27.63
C ILE A 341 -7.87 -7.37 27.52
N ASP A 342 -9.15 -7.59 27.80
CA ASP A 342 -9.78 -8.91 27.70
C ASP A 342 -9.70 -9.47 26.28
N PHE A 343 -9.95 -8.62 25.27
CA PHE A 343 -9.83 -9.01 23.87
C PHE A 343 -8.37 -9.34 23.51
N LYS A 344 -7.44 -8.47 23.89
CA LYS A 344 -6.01 -8.64 23.59
C LYS A 344 -5.41 -9.84 24.31
N ALA A 345 -5.81 -10.10 25.54
CA ALA A 345 -5.40 -11.29 26.28
C ALA A 345 -5.84 -12.58 25.56
N LYS A 346 -7.10 -12.62 25.09
CA LYS A 346 -7.61 -13.74 24.31
C LYS A 346 -6.85 -13.92 22.98
N GLU A 347 -6.58 -12.82 22.26
CA GLU A 347 -5.83 -12.82 21.01
C GLU A 347 -4.40 -13.36 21.21
N LEU A 348 -3.75 -12.95 22.32
CA LEU A 348 -2.37 -13.34 22.65
C LEU A 348 -2.28 -14.66 23.44
N GLY A 349 -3.39 -15.33 23.71
CA GLY A 349 -3.42 -16.56 24.50
C GLY A 349 -2.95 -16.40 25.96
N ILE A 350 -3.13 -15.18 26.54
CA ILE A 350 -2.71 -14.86 27.91
C ILE A 350 -3.86 -15.13 28.87
N ASP A 351 -3.64 -16.01 29.84
CA ASP A 351 -4.59 -16.20 30.95
C ASP A 351 -4.46 -15.05 31.95
N LEU A 352 -5.55 -14.37 32.20
CA LEU A 352 -5.62 -13.25 33.14
C LEU A 352 -5.86 -13.68 34.60
N GLY A 353 -6.17 -14.96 34.85
CA GLY A 353 -6.57 -15.43 36.21
C GLY A 353 -7.79 -14.67 36.75
N ASP A 354 -7.61 -13.90 37.84
CA ASP A 354 -8.64 -12.93 38.26
C ASP A 354 -8.70 -11.79 37.21
N ARG A 355 -9.58 -12.02 36.22
CA ARG A 355 -9.74 -11.19 35.05
C ARG A 355 -9.96 -9.72 35.35
N ASP A 356 -10.78 -9.45 36.37
CA ASP A 356 -11.15 -8.08 36.74
C ASP A 356 -10.02 -7.32 37.41
N ALA A 357 -9.31 -7.98 38.31
CA ALA A 357 -8.15 -7.38 38.99
C ALA A 357 -6.97 -7.21 38.01
N ALA A 358 -6.67 -8.24 37.23
CA ALA A 358 -5.58 -8.20 36.22
C ALA A 358 -5.82 -7.11 35.19
N SER A 359 -7.00 -7.06 34.54
CA SER A 359 -7.31 -6.05 33.52
C SER A 359 -7.22 -4.63 34.08
N ARG A 360 -7.71 -4.36 35.30
CA ARG A 360 -7.55 -3.05 35.92
C ARG A 360 -6.09 -2.68 36.20
N LYS A 361 -5.27 -3.65 36.64
CA LYS A 361 -3.85 -3.44 36.89
C LYS A 361 -3.11 -3.13 35.59
N ILE A 362 -3.38 -3.89 34.51
CA ILE A 362 -2.79 -3.68 33.18
C ILE A 362 -3.16 -2.29 32.63
N VAL A 363 -4.45 -1.91 32.66
CA VAL A 363 -4.90 -0.58 32.19
C VAL A 363 -4.21 0.55 32.97
N ARG A 364 -4.08 0.41 34.27
CA ARG A 364 -3.40 1.42 35.11
C ARG A 364 -1.93 1.57 34.73
N GLU A 365 -1.25 0.45 34.54
CA GLU A 365 0.17 0.45 34.20
C GLU A 365 0.41 1.00 32.79
N ILE A 366 -0.43 0.65 31.82
CA ILE A 366 -0.36 1.23 30.47
C ILE A 366 -0.50 2.76 30.53
N LYS A 367 -1.51 3.28 31.24
CA LYS A 367 -1.70 4.73 31.41
C LYS A 367 -0.48 5.39 32.03
N ARG A 368 0.11 4.76 33.06
CA ARG A 368 1.31 5.27 33.72
C ARG A 368 2.50 5.34 32.75
N LEU A 369 2.72 4.28 31.98
CA LEU A 369 3.85 4.19 31.03
C LEU A 369 3.64 5.09 29.81
N GLU A 370 2.42 5.18 29.27
CA GLU A 370 2.14 6.10 28.16
C GLU A 370 2.31 7.57 28.57
N ASN A 371 2.00 7.93 29.81
CA ASN A 371 2.32 9.25 30.35
C ASN A 371 3.85 9.52 30.44
N GLN A 372 4.67 8.48 30.40
CA GLN A 372 6.13 8.57 30.34
C GLN A 372 6.68 8.55 28.90
N GLY A 373 5.81 8.46 27.89
CA GLY A 373 6.15 8.49 26.47
C GLY A 373 6.11 7.15 25.75
N PHE A 374 5.78 6.04 26.43
CA PHE A 374 5.54 4.75 25.77
C PHE A 374 4.33 4.83 24.84
N GLN A 375 4.25 3.92 23.88
CA GLN A 375 3.14 3.87 22.91
C GLN A 375 2.83 2.42 22.55
N TYR A 376 1.91 1.79 23.26
CA TYR A 376 1.64 0.36 23.16
C TYR A 376 0.79 -0.02 21.93
N ASP A 377 0.01 0.90 21.37
CA ASP A 377 -0.73 0.69 20.13
C ASP A 377 0.21 0.52 18.89
N ALA A 378 1.46 0.94 19.03
CA ALA A 378 2.52 0.75 18.04
C ALA A 378 3.53 -0.36 18.41
N ALA A 379 3.41 -0.98 19.60
CA ALA A 379 4.41 -1.91 20.16
C ALA A 379 3.75 -3.13 20.78
N GLU A 380 3.11 -3.97 19.95
CA GLU A 380 2.35 -5.14 20.41
C GLU A 380 3.21 -6.18 21.12
N GLY A 381 4.50 -6.34 20.75
CA GLY A 381 5.44 -7.21 21.44
C GLY A 381 5.70 -6.77 22.89
N SER A 382 6.01 -5.48 23.10
CA SER A 382 6.17 -4.93 24.46
C SER A 382 4.86 -4.99 25.27
N LEU A 383 3.70 -4.78 24.64
CA LEU A 383 2.41 -4.94 25.30
C LEU A 383 2.19 -6.38 25.81
N SER A 384 2.47 -7.37 24.96
CA SER A 384 2.37 -8.79 25.33
C SER A 384 3.23 -9.13 26.53
N LEU A 385 4.49 -8.66 26.52
CA LEU A 385 5.41 -8.86 27.65
C LEU A 385 4.92 -8.16 28.93
N LEU A 386 4.43 -6.92 28.81
CA LEU A 386 3.86 -6.20 29.95
C LEU A 386 2.69 -6.96 30.57
N MET A 387 1.77 -7.46 29.73
CA MET A 387 0.63 -8.24 30.21
C MET A 387 1.09 -9.53 30.90
N LYS A 388 2.03 -10.27 30.32
CA LYS A 388 2.59 -11.49 30.92
C LYS A 388 3.35 -11.20 32.23
N LYS A 389 4.09 -10.10 32.32
CA LYS A 389 4.77 -9.66 33.56
C LYS A 389 3.76 -9.37 34.67
N ILE A 390 2.65 -8.69 34.37
CA ILE A 390 1.63 -8.34 35.37
C ILE A 390 0.84 -9.56 35.84
N THR A 391 0.56 -10.52 34.95
CA THR A 391 -0.17 -11.76 35.29
C THR A 391 0.70 -12.83 35.92
N GLY A 392 2.02 -12.62 36.01
CA GLY A 392 2.97 -13.63 36.50
C GLY A 392 3.26 -14.76 35.51
N ALA A 393 2.78 -14.65 34.28
CA ALA A 393 3.02 -15.64 33.24
C ALA A 393 4.38 -15.45 32.51
N PHE A 394 5.05 -14.32 32.75
CA PHE A 394 6.37 -14.06 32.16
C PHE A 394 7.47 -14.70 33.00
N ARG A 395 8.32 -15.43 32.33
CA ARG A 395 9.59 -15.91 32.88
C ARG A 395 10.71 -15.22 32.16
N GLU A 396 11.56 -14.52 32.89
CA GLU A 396 12.70 -13.80 32.32
C GLU A 396 13.73 -14.82 31.79
N PRO A 397 14.03 -14.82 30.48
CA PRO A 397 14.93 -15.82 29.90
C PRO A 397 16.38 -15.55 30.25
N PHE A 398 16.75 -14.31 30.46
CA PHE A 398 18.10 -13.86 30.85
C PHE A 398 18.01 -12.57 31.65
N THR A 399 19.01 -12.30 32.47
CA THR A 399 19.14 -11.07 33.25
C THR A 399 20.35 -10.30 32.78
N LEU A 400 20.20 -8.98 32.61
CA LEU A 400 21.34 -8.09 32.35
C LEU A 400 22.08 -7.81 33.64
N GLU A 401 23.39 -8.08 33.69
CA GLU A 401 24.27 -7.65 34.78
C GLU A 401 24.82 -6.25 34.52
N CYS A 402 25.40 -6.05 33.36
CA CYS A 402 25.83 -4.72 32.91
C CYS A 402 26.06 -4.68 31.39
N PHE A 403 26.04 -3.48 30.85
CA PHE A 403 26.59 -3.22 29.52
C PHE A 403 27.40 -1.92 29.49
N SER A 404 28.31 -1.82 28.55
CA SER A 404 29.00 -0.59 28.19
C SER A 404 29.10 -0.43 26.68
N VAL A 405 29.01 0.81 26.21
CA VAL A 405 29.16 1.13 24.79
C VAL A 405 30.20 2.23 24.66
N THR A 406 31.22 1.97 23.85
CA THR A 406 32.28 2.94 23.56
C THR A 406 32.19 3.32 22.08
N ASN A 407 32.06 4.63 21.82
CA ASN A 407 32.08 5.16 20.46
C ASN A 407 33.30 6.04 20.28
N GLY A 408 34.24 5.59 19.48
CA GLY A 408 35.49 6.28 19.20
C GLY A 408 35.52 6.82 17.78
N LYS A 409 35.87 8.12 17.63
CA LYS A 409 36.14 8.73 16.32
C LYS A 409 37.50 9.41 16.36
N THR A 410 38.37 9.03 15.44
CA THR A 410 39.66 9.73 15.25
C THR A 410 39.67 10.46 13.92
N ARG A 411 40.59 11.41 13.75
CA ARG A 411 40.69 12.25 12.55
C ARG A 411 40.83 11.43 11.25
N ASN A 412 41.46 10.27 11.32
CA ASN A 412 41.85 9.47 10.16
C ASN A 412 41.16 8.11 10.06
N ASN A 413 40.32 7.74 11.04
CA ASN A 413 39.59 6.44 11.03
C ASN A 413 38.08 6.66 11.04
N PRO A 414 37.30 5.76 10.40
CA PRO A 414 35.87 5.73 10.57
C PRO A 414 35.51 5.54 12.04
N SER A 415 34.31 5.98 12.43
CA SER A 415 33.80 5.76 13.78
C SER A 415 33.73 4.25 14.06
N VAL A 416 34.35 3.80 15.14
CA VAL A 416 34.28 2.42 15.62
C VAL A 416 33.46 2.42 16.89
N CYS A 417 32.42 1.58 16.92
CA CYS A 417 31.58 1.41 18.08
C CYS A 417 31.73 -0.01 18.61
N GLN A 418 32.01 -0.13 19.90
CA GLN A 418 32.16 -1.42 20.60
C GLN A 418 31.16 -1.47 21.74
N ALA A 419 30.53 -2.62 21.93
CA ALA A 419 29.70 -2.92 23.09
C ALA A 419 30.24 -4.13 23.84
N THR A 420 30.23 -4.04 25.16
CA THR A 420 30.50 -5.17 26.07
C THR A 420 29.25 -5.41 26.90
N ILE A 421 28.79 -6.65 26.97
CA ILE A 421 27.57 -7.03 27.69
C ILE A 421 27.89 -8.21 28.60
N LYS A 422 27.44 -8.15 29.85
CA LYS A 422 27.39 -9.28 30.77
C LYS A 422 25.96 -9.63 31.09
N ILE A 423 25.57 -10.87 30.85
CA ILE A 423 24.25 -11.42 31.15
C ILE A 423 24.35 -12.69 31.96
N SER A 424 23.23 -13.06 32.63
CA SER A 424 23.04 -14.34 33.29
C SER A 424 21.89 -15.11 32.67
N VAL A 425 22.10 -16.41 32.36
CA VAL A 425 21.07 -17.35 31.90
C VAL A 425 21.03 -18.54 32.88
N GLY A 426 20.01 -18.59 33.70
CA GLY A 426 20.03 -19.51 34.84
C GLY A 426 21.19 -19.20 35.80
N ASP A 427 22.06 -20.17 36.02
CA ASP A 427 23.26 -20.04 36.87
C ASP A 427 24.54 -19.72 36.07
N GLU A 428 24.43 -19.60 34.73
CA GLU A 428 25.59 -19.33 33.87
C GLU A 428 25.69 -17.83 33.56
N GLU A 429 26.87 -17.27 33.75
CA GLU A 429 27.22 -15.91 33.34
C GLU A 429 27.95 -15.91 32.00
N GLU A 430 27.60 -14.96 31.13
CA GLU A 430 28.23 -14.75 29.84
C GLU A 430 28.67 -13.31 29.66
N LEU A 431 29.94 -13.11 29.36
CA LEU A 431 30.54 -11.81 29.04
C LEU A 431 30.97 -11.80 27.58
N THR A 432 30.41 -10.96 26.78
CA THR A 432 30.73 -10.82 25.35
C THR A 432 31.01 -9.38 24.96
N ALA A 433 31.83 -9.24 23.92
CA ALA A 433 32.06 -7.96 23.26
C ALA A 433 31.87 -8.13 21.75
N ALA A 434 31.36 -7.07 21.11
CA ALA A 434 31.22 -6.99 19.66
C ALA A 434 31.38 -5.56 19.15
N GLU A 435 31.78 -5.46 17.90
CA GLU A 435 31.82 -4.19 17.15
C GLU A 435 30.54 -4.05 16.33
N GLY A 436 30.23 -2.78 15.97
CA GLY A 436 29.10 -2.45 15.11
C GLY A 436 29.28 -1.10 14.43
N ASN A 437 28.47 -0.84 13.43
CA ASN A 437 28.45 0.43 12.67
C ASN A 437 27.94 1.62 13.50
N GLY A 438 27.41 1.35 14.69
CA GLY A 438 26.92 2.33 15.66
C GLY A 438 26.56 1.65 16.98
N PRO A 439 26.19 2.43 18.02
CA PRO A 439 25.98 1.94 19.39
C PRO A 439 24.91 0.85 19.47
N VAL A 440 23.81 1.00 18.77
CA VAL A 440 22.70 0.02 18.78
C VAL A 440 23.10 -1.28 18.08
N ASN A 441 23.80 -1.18 16.96
CA ASN A 441 24.27 -2.37 16.22
C ASN A 441 25.35 -3.13 17.01
N ALA A 442 26.25 -2.42 17.69
CA ALA A 442 27.24 -3.05 18.56
C ALA A 442 26.58 -3.79 19.73
N LEU A 443 25.56 -3.17 20.36
CA LEU A 443 24.77 -3.81 21.43
C LEU A 443 24.01 -5.05 20.94
N ASP A 444 23.32 -4.97 19.79
CA ASP A 444 22.61 -6.11 19.21
C ASP A 444 23.57 -7.26 18.91
N ASN A 445 24.71 -6.97 18.28
CA ASN A 445 25.74 -7.98 17.98
C ASN A 445 26.29 -8.65 19.26
N ALA A 446 26.58 -7.86 20.30
CA ALA A 446 27.09 -8.40 21.56
C ALA A 446 26.03 -9.24 22.27
N LEU A 447 24.76 -8.78 22.32
CA LEU A 447 23.68 -9.50 22.97
C LEU A 447 23.34 -10.80 22.24
N ARG A 448 23.26 -10.78 20.91
CA ARG A 448 23.06 -12.01 20.10
C ARG A 448 24.19 -13.00 20.30
N LYS A 449 25.44 -12.53 20.30
CA LYS A 449 26.61 -13.37 20.54
C LYS A 449 26.55 -14.05 21.92
N ALA A 450 26.09 -13.35 22.95
CA ALA A 450 25.92 -13.90 24.29
C ALA A 450 24.78 -14.93 24.36
N LEU A 451 23.66 -14.68 23.67
CA LEU A 451 22.44 -15.46 23.82
C LEU A 451 22.33 -16.65 22.86
N VAL A 452 22.97 -16.60 21.69
CA VAL A 452 22.77 -17.61 20.63
C VAL A 452 23.16 -19.03 21.07
N LYS A 453 24.09 -19.18 21.99
CA LYS A 453 24.48 -20.49 22.53
C LYS A 453 23.41 -21.12 23.42
N PHE A 454 22.60 -20.29 24.09
CA PHE A 454 21.48 -20.72 24.92
C PHE A 454 20.17 -20.80 24.11
N TYR A 455 20.00 -19.93 23.12
CA TYR A 455 18.78 -19.73 22.36
C TYR A 455 19.08 -19.61 20.86
N PRO A 456 19.40 -20.71 20.14
CA PRO A 456 19.79 -20.67 18.73
C PRO A 456 18.75 -20.01 17.80
N GLN A 457 17.45 -20.07 18.16
CA GLN A 457 16.34 -19.46 17.40
C GLN A 457 16.41 -17.94 17.30
N ILE A 458 17.22 -17.27 18.13
CA ILE A 458 17.47 -15.82 18.00
C ILE A 458 18.12 -15.48 16.65
N SER A 459 18.85 -16.43 16.05
CA SER A 459 19.46 -16.25 14.73
C SER A 459 18.44 -16.05 13.60
N GLU A 460 17.16 -16.42 13.80
CA GLU A 460 16.09 -16.22 12.82
C GLU A 460 15.52 -14.81 12.82
N MET A 461 15.83 -14.02 13.84
CA MET A 461 15.31 -12.66 14.01
C MET A 461 16.10 -11.64 13.17
N ASN A 462 15.39 -10.81 12.43
CA ASN A 462 15.95 -9.69 11.67
C ASN A 462 15.24 -8.40 12.03
N LEU A 463 16.01 -7.34 12.34
CA LEU A 463 15.48 -5.99 12.47
C LEU A 463 15.08 -5.48 11.10
N VAL A 464 13.80 -5.07 10.97
CA VAL A 464 13.23 -4.58 9.70
C VAL A 464 13.20 -3.06 9.66
N ASP A 465 12.90 -2.42 10.80
CA ASP A 465 12.81 -0.97 10.90
C ASP A 465 13.22 -0.49 12.30
N PHE A 466 13.84 0.68 12.34
CA PHE A 466 14.33 1.33 13.55
C PHE A 466 13.97 2.81 13.50
N LYS A 467 13.13 3.24 14.44
CA LYS A 467 12.66 4.62 14.52
C LYS A 467 12.97 5.25 15.87
N VAL A 468 13.53 6.44 15.83
CA VAL A 468 13.75 7.27 17.03
C VAL A 468 12.91 8.54 16.91
N ARG A 469 12.21 8.88 17.97
CA ARG A 469 11.43 10.13 18.05
C ARG A 469 11.59 10.78 19.41
N ILE A 470 11.66 12.10 19.44
CA ILE A 470 11.60 12.90 20.67
C ILE A 470 10.18 12.83 21.23
N VAL A 471 10.05 12.58 22.53
CA VAL A 471 8.76 12.53 23.24
C VAL A 471 8.32 13.94 23.64
N GLU A 472 9.23 14.74 24.20
CA GLU A 472 8.99 16.11 24.64
C GLU A 472 10.06 17.03 24.07
N GLY A 473 9.65 18.11 23.37
CA GLY A 473 10.57 18.97 22.61
C GLY A 473 11.17 20.16 23.39
N SER A 474 10.86 20.31 24.70
CA SER A 474 11.26 21.50 25.47
C SER A 474 12.72 21.50 25.97
N GLU A 475 13.37 20.33 26.06
CA GLU A 475 14.68 20.15 26.69
C GLU A 475 15.86 19.98 25.72
N GLY A 476 15.66 20.23 24.44
CA GLY A 476 16.71 20.12 23.42
C GLY A 476 17.34 18.73 23.36
N THR A 477 18.66 18.63 23.53
CA THR A 477 19.38 17.33 23.45
C THR A 477 19.21 16.44 24.69
N ALA A 478 18.63 16.96 25.78
CA ALA A 478 18.32 16.21 27.00
C ALA A 478 16.88 15.63 26.96
N ALA A 479 16.14 15.88 25.88
CA ALA A 479 14.77 15.40 25.74
C ALA A 479 14.68 13.86 25.74
N LYS A 480 13.62 13.33 26.37
CA LYS A 480 13.30 11.90 26.28
C LYS A 480 13.08 11.49 24.84
N VAL A 481 13.63 10.35 24.48
CA VAL A 481 13.41 9.72 23.18
C VAL A 481 12.68 8.40 23.35
N LYS A 482 11.80 8.11 22.39
CA LYS A 482 11.22 6.79 22.21
C LYS A 482 11.85 6.11 21.01
N VAL A 483 12.18 4.85 21.19
CA VAL A 483 12.74 3.98 20.18
C VAL A 483 11.73 2.88 19.88
N LEU A 484 11.41 2.70 18.60
CA LEU A 484 10.55 1.63 18.12
C LEU A 484 11.37 0.69 17.24
N PHE A 485 11.33 -0.60 17.51
CA PHE A 485 11.89 -1.66 16.70
C PHE A 485 10.77 -2.46 16.07
N ASP A 486 10.85 -2.62 14.74
CA ASP A 486 10.07 -3.62 14.01
C ASP A 486 10.99 -4.79 13.70
N THR A 487 10.71 -5.95 14.26
CA THR A 487 11.50 -7.18 14.12
C THR A 487 10.66 -8.24 13.44
N ARG A 488 11.30 -9.09 12.64
CA ARG A 488 10.64 -10.20 11.93
C ARG A 488 11.43 -11.50 12.12
N ASP A 489 10.71 -12.60 12.25
CA ASP A 489 11.24 -13.96 12.02
C ASP A 489 10.62 -14.56 10.74
N ARG A 490 10.63 -15.88 10.62
CA ARG A 490 10.08 -16.61 9.46
C ARG A 490 8.55 -16.57 9.42
N GLU A 491 7.89 -16.37 10.56
CA GLU A 491 6.45 -16.55 10.72
C GLU A 491 5.71 -15.21 10.81
N GLU A 492 6.26 -14.26 11.57
CA GLU A 492 5.57 -12.99 11.86
C GLU A 492 6.52 -11.81 12.05
N MET A 493 5.93 -10.61 12.12
CA MET A 493 6.60 -9.36 12.48
C MET A 493 5.95 -8.78 13.73
N TRP A 494 6.78 -8.29 14.66
CA TRP A 494 6.33 -7.62 15.89
C TRP A 494 7.10 -6.34 16.13
N SER A 495 6.49 -5.45 16.94
CA SER A 495 7.08 -4.17 17.28
C SER A 495 7.29 -4.07 18.79
N THR A 496 8.41 -3.46 19.18
CA THR A 496 8.77 -3.21 20.58
C THR A 496 9.20 -1.77 20.79
N ILE A 497 9.15 -1.30 22.03
CA ILE A 497 9.38 0.11 22.37
C ILE A 497 10.26 0.24 23.62
N GLY A 498 11.16 1.24 23.59
CA GLY A 498 11.88 1.72 24.76
C GLY A 498 11.81 3.23 24.84
N VAL A 499 11.83 3.77 26.06
CA VAL A 499 11.76 5.22 26.34
C VAL A 499 12.79 5.59 27.40
N SER A 500 13.65 6.54 27.08
CA SER A 500 14.68 7.06 28.02
C SER A 500 15.16 8.42 27.55
N GLU A 501 15.82 9.18 28.41
CA GLU A 501 16.61 10.35 28.06
C GLU A 501 17.91 9.95 27.33
N ASN A 502 18.36 8.71 27.53
CA ASN A 502 19.50 8.14 26.82
C ASN A 502 19.03 7.24 25.66
N ILE A 503 19.36 7.61 24.44
CA ILE A 503 19.00 6.86 23.22
C ILE A 503 19.52 5.42 23.23
N VAL A 504 20.70 5.18 23.83
CA VAL A 504 21.28 3.83 23.93
C VAL A 504 20.46 2.97 24.88
N GLU A 505 20.02 3.55 26.00
CA GLU A 505 19.16 2.88 26.98
C GLU A 505 17.75 2.61 26.40
N ALA A 506 17.16 3.59 25.72
CA ALA A 506 15.87 3.39 25.04
C ALA A 506 15.96 2.29 23.97
N SER A 507 17.07 2.24 23.23
CA SER A 507 17.31 1.18 22.23
C SER A 507 17.52 -0.19 22.89
N TRP A 508 18.22 -0.22 24.03
CA TRP A 508 18.41 -1.43 24.82
C TRP A 508 17.06 -2.01 25.27
N GLN A 509 16.19 -1.20 25.84
CA GLN A 509 14.86 -1.63 26.28
C GLN A 509 14.06 -2.26 25.12
N ALA A 510 14.02 -1.59 23.97
CA ALA A 510 13.31 -2.10 22.79
C ALA A 510 13.93 -3.41 22.26
N LEU A 511 15.27 -3.52 22.26
CA LEU A 511 16.00 -4.70 21.82
C LEU A 511 15.75 -5.90 22.72
N VAL A 512 15.85 -5.70 24.03
CA VAL A 512 15.59 -6.76 25.03
C VAL A 512 14.16 -7.25 24.93
N ASP A 513 13.18 -6.32 24.86
CA ASP A 513 11.77 -6.70 24.68
C ASP A 513 11.57 -7.50 23.39
N SER A 514 12.28 -7.14 22.30
CA SER A 514 12.16 -7.86 21.02
C SER A 514 12.62 -9.31 21.13
N ILE A 515 13.76 -9.55 21.79
CA ILE A 515 14.30 -10.90 22.03
C ILE A 515 13.43 -11.67 23.03
N GLN A 516 13.04 -11.04 24.14
CA GLN A 516 12.16 -11.66 25.14
C GLN A 516 10.79 -12.05 24.55
N TYR A 517 10.24 -11.23 23.63
CA TYR A 517 9.01 -11.58 22.93
C TYR A 517 9.19 -12.84 22.07
N LYS A 518 10.24 -12.92 21.25
CA LYS A 518 10.55 -14.10 20.46
C LYS A 518 10.67 -15.36 21.33
N LEU A 519 11.46 -15.30 22.39
CA LEU A 519 11.66 -16.43 23.29
C LEU A 519 10.37 -16.83 24.01
N SER A 520 9.56 -15.87 24.41
CA SER A 520 8.26 -16.11 25.05
C SER A 520 7.22 -16.68 24.07
N LYS A 521 7.27 -16.31 22.80
CA LYS A 521 6.42 -16.86 21.72
C LYS A 521 6.76 -18.31 21.45
N ASP A 522 8.02 -18.61 21.35
CA ASP A 522 8.52 -19.97 21.06
C ASP A 522 8.38 -20.92 22.27
N ASN A 523 7.73 -20.49 23.37
CA ASN A 523 7.53 -21.26 24.60
C ASN A 523 8.83 -21.83 25.18
N VAL A 524 9.95 -21.11 25.02
CA VAL A 524 11.24 -21.52 25.57
C VAL A 524 11.24 -21.33 27.08
N ASN A 525 11.14 -22.43 27.80
CA ASN A 525 11.26 -22.43 29.25
C ASN A 525 12.72 -22.61 29.68
N LYS A 526 13.14 -21.94 30.77
CA LYS A 526 14.46 -22.11 31.38
C LYS A 526 14.80 -23.59 31.68
N ASN A 527 13.79 -24.45 31.83
CA ASN A 527 13.96 -25.87 32.08
C ASN A 527 14.41 -26.70 30.85
N ASP A 528 14.31 -26.12 29.65
CA ASP A 528 14.74 -26.79 28.43
C ASP A 528 16.23 -26.58 28.14
N VAL A 529 16.85 -25.55 28.72
CA VAL A 529 18.27 -25.23 28.58
C VAL A 529 19.15 -26.21 29.39
N SER A 530 18.60 -26.83 30.46
CA SER A 530 19.34 -27.83 31.28
C SER A 530 19.43 -29.20 30.62
N LYS A 531 18.95 -29.39 29.38
CA LYS A 531 18.98 -30.66 28.65
C LYS A 531 19.91 -30.64 27.43
N ILE A 532 20.61 -29.51 27.18
CA ILE A 532 21.65 -29.36 26.17
C ILE A 532 23.01 -29.33 26.86
#